data_33abe8b82122e77ac939f148826c14c5
#
_entry.id   33abe8b82122e77ac939f148826c14c5
#
_cell.length_a   1.000
_cell.length_b   1.000
_cell.length_c   1.000
_cell.angle_alpha   90.00
_cell.angle_beta   90.00
_cell.angle_gamma   90.00
#
_symmetry.space_group_name_H-M   'P 1'
#
loop_
_entity.id
_entity.type
_entity.pdbx_description
1 polymer ?
#
loop_
_entity_poly.entity_id
_entity_poly.type
_entity_poly.pdbx_seq_one_letter_code
_entity_poly.pdbx_strand_id
1 'polypeptide(L)'
;TLIPQEAATIPAADVGAEGDPLPVYSLPDAEGTFALVDADASIAEFRPLDDLAQVITLEPDAGEKTGETIVIDGDEEDVFLLEVDGETIEAYRSRLTSGGLFQNVDDPADTRLGLVNLAEPVERFGPRPENFTEVWTDKELGRSLSNTVLVTFAVVIGQIVTSILGGYAFSR
;
A
#
# COMPACT_ATOMS: atom_id res chain seq x y z
N THR A 1 -10.74 9.11 -12.24
CA THR A 1 -9.55 9.39 -11.39
C THR A 1 -9.51 8.29 -10.37
N LEU A 2 -8.60 7.33 -10.54
CA LEU A 2 -8.33 6.31 -9.53
C LEU A 2 -7.73 7.06 -8.34
N ILE A 3 -8.40 7.03 -7.21
CA ILE A 3 -7.85 7.49 -5.94
C ILE A 3 -6.72 6.50 -5.62
N PRO A 4 -5.48 6.95 -5.39
CA PRO A 4 -4.42 6.07 -4.93
C PRO A 4 -4.91 5.40 -3.64
N GLN A 5 -4.96 4.07 -3.62
CA GLN A 5 -5.24 3.32 -2.41
C GLN A 5 -4.01 3.48 -1.51
N GLU A 6 -4.15 4.23 -0.44
CA GLU A 6 -3.10 4.30 0.57
C GLU A 6 -3.05 2.97 1.31
N ALA A 7 -1.89 2.36 1.35
CA ALA A 7 -1.66 1.17 2.15
C ALA A 7 -1.98 1.43 3.64
N ALA A 8 -2.52 0.44 4.33
CA ALA A 8 -2.58 0.48 5.78
C ALA A 8 -1.17 0.69 6.33
N THR A 9 -1.05 1.39 7.44
CA THR A 9 0.25 1.63 8.08
C THR A 9 0.28 1.02 9.49
N ILE A 10 1.44 0.53 9.90
CA ILE A 10 1.71 0.07 11.26
C ILE A 10 2.86 0.88 11.84
N PRO A 11 2.94 1.01 13.19
CA PRO A 11 4.11 1.59 13.84
C PRO A 11 5.38 0.82 13.47
N ALA A 12 6.46 1.52 13.12
CA ALA A 12 7.74 0.87 12.78
C ALA A 12 8.26 -0.02 13.93
N ALA A 13 7.98 0.36 15.19
CA ALA A 13 8.36 -0.40 16.37
C ALA A 13 7.74 -1.81 16.43
N ASP A 14 6.59 -2.05 15.78
CA ASP A 14 5.91 -3.36 15.78
C ASP A 14 6.72 -4.41 15.00
N VAL A 15 7.56 -3.97 14.07
CA VAL A 15 8.50 -4.83 13.34
C VAL A 15 9.97 -4.59 13.72
N GLY A 16 10.22 -3.90 14.84
CA GLY A 16 11.57 -3.65 15.33
C GLY A 16 12.36 -2.59 14.56
N ALA A 17 11.70 -1.82 13.68
CA ALA A 17 12.29 -0.71 12.96
C ALA A 17 12.09 0.62 13.71
N GLU A 18 12.92 1.62 13.40
CA GLU A 18 12.79 2.97 13.95
C GLU A 18 12.29 3.92 12.85
N GLY A 19 11.41 4.85 13.20
CA GLY A 19 10.98 5.90 12.29
C GLY A 19 9.46 6.07 12.17
N ASP A 20 9.04 6.55 11.01
CA ASP A 20 7.64 6.80 10.66
C ASP A 20 6.85 5.48 10.48
N PRO A 21 5.51 5.52 10.56
CA PRO A 21 4.69 4.35 10.30
C PRO A 21 4.95 3.76 8.93
N LEU A 22 5.10 2.44 8.87
CA LEU A 22 5.42 1.69 7.65
C LEU A 22 4.16 1.23 6.93
N PRO A 23 4.10 1.34 5.59
CA PRO A 23 2.99 0.82 4.81
C PRO A 23 3.02 -0.72 4.77
N VAL A 24 1.83 -1.33 4.78
CA VAL A 24 1.65 -2.78 4.85
C VAL A 24 1.11 -3.32 3.53
N TYR A 25 1.69 -4.43 3.09
CA TYR A 25 1.39 -5.10 1.83
C TYR A 25 1.11 -6.58 2.01
N SER A 26 0.40 -7.17 1.05
CA SER A 26 0.32 -8.59 0.81
C SER A 26 1.25 -8.93 -0.36
N LEU A 27 2.05 -9.98 -0.22
CA LEU A 27 2.94 -10.45 -1.27
C LEU A 27 2.31 -11.64 -2.00
N PRO A 28 2.45 -11.75 -3.35
CA PRO A 28 1.82 -12.81 -4.12
C PRO A 28 2.32 -14.22 -3.76
N ASP A 29 3.57 -14.31 -3.33
CA ASP A 29 4.26 -15.58 -3.06
C ASP A 29 4.43 -15.89 -1.57
N ALA A 30 3.71 -15.16 -0.69
CA ALA A 30 3.80 -15.34 0.75
C ALA A 30 2.45 -15.17 1.45
N GLU A 31 2.20 -16.01 2.45
CA GLU A 31 1.04 -15.84 3.32
C GLU A 31 1.35 -14.81 4.42
N GLY A 32 0.37 -13.95 4.72
CA GLY A 32 0.48 -12.94 5.76
C GLY A 32 0.58 -11.50 5.25
N THR A 33 0.87 -10.60 6.19
CA THR A 33 1.01 -9.18 5.93
C THR A 33 2.44 -8.74 6.20
N PHE A 34 2.98 -7.91 5.31
CA PHE A 34 4.37 -7.49 5.32
C PHE A 34 4.47 -5.96 5.37
N ALA A 35 5.28 -5.46 6.29
CA ALA A 35 5.64 -4.04 6.33
C ALA A 35 6.79 -3.76 5.36
N LEU A 36 6.70 -2.72 4.57
CA LEU A 36 7.79 -2.26 3.70
C LEU A 36 8.78 -1.44 4.55
N VAL A 37 9.91 -2.05 4.87
CA VAL A 37 10.95 -1.44 5.73
C VAL A 37 11.91 -0.56 4.91
N ASP A 38 12.25 -1.00 3.69
CA ASP A 38 13.09 -0.24 2.76
C ASP A 38 12.47 -0.31 1.36
N ALA A 39 12.20 0.86 0.77
CA ALA A 39 11.57 0.97 -0.55
C ALA A 39 12.60 1.01 -1.71
N ASP A 40 13.88 1.19 -1.39
CA ASP A 40 14.98 1.33 -2.36
C ASP A 40 16.04 0.25 -2.20
N ALA A 41 15.68 -0.90 -1.60
CA ALA A 41 16.58 -2.02 -1.47
C ALA A 41 17.09 -2.49 -2.84
N SER A 42 18.39 -2.70 -2.95
CA SER A 42 18.97 -3.30 -4.17
C SER A 42 18.64 -4.78 -4.19
N ILE A 43 18.07 -5.25 -5.29
CA ILE A 43 17.72 -6.66 -5.48
C ILE A 43 18.26 -7.20 -6.79
N ALA A 44 18.55 -8.50 -6.80
CA ALA A 44 18.90 -9.24 -8.00
C ALA A 44 17.84 -10.30 -8.30
N GLU A 45 17.45 -10.38 -9.57
CA GLU A 45 16.60 -11.44 -10.08
C GLU A 45 17.49 -12.55 -10.65
N PHE A 46 17.34 -13.75 -10.14
CA PHE A 46 18.02 -14.95 -10.62
C PHE A 46 17.00 -15.87 -11.30
N ARG A 47 17.47 -16.58 -12.32
CA ARG A 47 16.68 -17.60 -13.00
C ARG A 47 17.42 -18.94 -12.94
N PRO A 48 16.80 -19.97 -12.34
CA PRO A 48 17.36 -21.33 -12.33
C PRO A 48 17.58 -21.84 -13.74
N LEU A 49 18.67 -22.58 -13.93
CA LEU A 49 19.01 -23.13 -15.26
C LEU A 49 18.07 -24.28 -15.67
N ASP A 50 17.44 -24.93 -14.72
CA ASP A 50 16.46 -26.00 -14.92
C ASP A 50 15.05 -25.48 -15.21
N ASP A 51 14.69 -24.26 -14.72
CA ASP A 51 13.43 -23.59 -15.01
C ASP A 51 13.61 -22.09 -15.22
N LEU A 52 13.87 -21.70 -16.46
CA LEU A 52 14.09 -20.29 -16.84
C LEU A 52 12.84 -19.40 -16.68
N ALA A 53 11.65 -19.97 -16.47
CA ALA A 53 10.43 -19.22 -16.23
C ALA A 53 10.31 -18.76 -14.77
N GLN A 54 10.94 -19.49 -13.87
CA GLN A 54 10.98 -19.14 -12.46
C GLN A 54 11.92 -17.93 -12.24
N VAL A 55 11.50 -17.03 -11.38
CA VAL A 55 12.31 -15.86 -10.96
C VAL A 55 12.46 -15.93 -9.45
N ILE A 56 13.71 -15.87 -9.00
CA ILE A 56 14.05 -15.85 -7.57
C ILE A 56 14.66 -14.49 -7.30
N THR A 57 14.14 -13.76 -6.33
CA THR A 57 14.61 -12.44 -5.94
C THR A 57 15.43 -12.53 -4.66
N LEU A 58 16.69 -12.13 -4.75
CA LEU A 58 17.64 -12.17 -3.63
C LEU A 58 18.45 -10.88 -3.57
N GLU A 59 19.33 -10.79 -2.58
CA GLU A 59 20.34 -9.73 -2.52
C GLU A 59 21.31 -9.78 -3.72
N PRO A 60 21.87 -8.64 -4.15
CA PRO A 60 22.76 -8.57 -5.32
C PRO A 60 24.02 -9.43 -5.22
N ASP A 61 24.46 -9.70 -4.00
CA ASP A 61 25.64 -10.50 -3.66
C ASP A 61 25.28 -11.94 -3.23
N ALA A 62 24.02 -12.32 -3.36
CA ALA A 62 23.59 -13.69 -3.09
C ALA A 62 24.23 -14.67 -4.08
N GLY A 63 24.65 -15.82 -3.54
CA GLY A 63 25.25 -16.91 -4.30
C GLY A 63 26.74 -16.74 -4.61
N GLU A 64 27.37 -17.86 -4.89
CA GLU A 64 28.76 -17.94 -5.28
C GLU A 64 28.87 -18.14 -6.80
N LYS A 65 29.76 -17.37 -7.45
CA LYS A 65 30.08 -17.60 -8.88
C LYS A 65 30.78 -18.93 -9.06
N THR A 66 30.27 -19.77 -9.95
CA THR A 66 30.90 -21.06 -10.30
C THR A 66 32.16 -20.88 -11.15
N GLY A 67 32.25 -19.74 -11.84
CA GLY A 67 33.27 -19.49 -12.88
C GLY A 67 32.88 -20.06 -14.24
N GLU A 68 31.70 -20.67 -14.36
CA GLU A 68 31.10 -21.07 -15.62
C GLU A 68 30.24 -19.97 -16.20
N THR A 69 30.08 -19.98 -17.52
CA THR A 69 29.17 -19.06 -18.22
C THR A 69 28.17 -19.83 -19.04
N ILE A 70 27.00 -19.24 -19.22
CA ILE A 70 25.95 -19.77 -20.10
C ILE A 70 25.56 -18.70 -21.10
N VAL A 71 25.17 -19.10 -22.31
CA VAL A 71 24.70 -18.16 -23.32
C VAL A 71 23.16 -18.11 -23.30
N ILE A 72 22.62 -16.94 -22.95
CA ILE A 72 21.17 -16.66 -22.93
C ILE A 72 20.89 -15.52 -23.93
N ASP A 73 20.02 -15.75 -24.88
CA ASP A 73 19.64 -14.78 -25.92
C ASP A 73 20.81 -14.17 -26.73
N GLY A 74 21.99 -14.82 -26.67
CA GLY A 74 23.20 -14.41 -27.37
C GLY A 74 24.26 -13.70 -26.51
N ASP A 75 23.92 -13.42 -25.26
CA ASP A 75 24.84 -12.84 -24.27
C ASP A 75 25.39 -13.93 -23.32
N GLU A 76 26.67 -13.76 -22.91
CA GLU A 76 27.29 -14.64 -21.93
C GLU A 76 26.97 -14.15 -20.52
N GLU A 77 26.32 -15.03 -19.74
CA GLU A 77 25.94 -14.75 -18.36
C GLU A 77 26.70 -15.66 -17.38
N ASP A 78 27.10 -15.10 -16.25
CA ASP A 78 27.77 -15.85 -15.18
C ASP A 78 26.78 -16.79 -14.48
N VAL A 79 27.22 -18.01 -14.18
CA VAL A 79 26.44 -18.97 -13.40
C VAL A 79 26.80 -18.85 -11.91
N PHE A 80 25.76 -18.84 -11.09
CA PHE A 80 25.82 -18.73 -9.64
C PHE A 80 25.24 -19.99 -8.98
N LEU A 81 25.82 -20.40 -7.87
CA LEU A 81 25.24 -21.37 -6.95
C LEU A 81 24.45 -20.59 -5.89
N LEU A 82 23.15 -20.82 -5.84
CA LEU A 82 22.26 -20.22 -4.86
C LEU A 82 21.80 -21.29 -3.86
N GLU A 83 21.71 -20.94 -2.60
CA GLU A 83 21.07 -21.75 -1.58
C GLU A 83 19.64 -21.21 -1.33
N VAL A 84 18.63 -21.96 -1.76
CA VAL A 84 17.22 -21.58 -1.64
C VAL A 84 16.48 -22.73 -0.98
N ASP A 85 15.82 -22.47 0.14
CA ASP A 85 15.07 -23.47 0.93
C ASP A 85 15.89 -24.72 1.34
N GLY A 86 17.23 -24.54 1.50
CA GLY A 86 18.16 -25.61 1.85
C GLY A 86 18.58 -26.50 0.67
N GLU A 87 18.21 -26.14 -0.54
CA GLU A 87 18.70 -26.76 -1.78
C GLU A 87 19.65 -25.81 -2.49
N THR A 88 20.72 -26.39 -3.06
CA THR A 88 21.66 -25.65 -3.90
C THR A 88 21.22 -25.75 -5.35
N ILE A 89 20.97 -24.63 -5.98
CA ILE A 89 20.54 -24.53 -7.37
C ILE A 89 21.54 -23.72 -8.20
N GLU A 90 21.66 -24.07 -9.47
CA GLU A 90 22.40 -23.25 -10.45
C GLU A 90 21.47 -22.26 -11.12
N ALA A 91 21.85 -20.98 -11.12
CA ALA A 91 21.07 -19.92 -11.70
C ALA A 91 21.97 -18.86 -12.33
N TYR A 92 21.45 -18.11 -13.29
CA TYR A 92 22.10 -16.91 -13.77
C TYR A 92 21.36 -15.66 -13.28
N ARG A 93 22.09 -14.55 -13.14
CA ARG A 93 21.52 -13.27 -12.73
C ARG A 93 20.96 -12.52 -13.93
N SER A 94 19.64 -12.52 -14.06
CA SER A 94 18.96 -11.91 -15.20
C SER A 94 18.90 -10.39 -15.11
N ARG A 95 18.82 -9.82 -13.89
CA ARG A 95 18.70 -8.38 -13.71
C ARG A 95 19.11 -7.92 -12.32
N LEU A 96 19.65 -6.69 -12.25
CA LEU A 96 19.78 -5.90 -11.03
C LEU A 96 18.77 -4.77 -11.09
N THR A 97 18.01 -4.56 -10.01
CA THR A 97 16.99 -3.51 -9.94
C THR A 97 16.78 -3.05 -8.51
N SER A 98 16.01 -1.96 -8.34
CA SER A 98 15.53 -1.56 -7.01
C SER A 98 14.23 -2.27 -6.70
N GLY A 99 14.09 -2.71 -5.46
CA GLY A 99 12.90 -3.34 -4.92
C GLY A 99 12.64 -2.91 -3.49
N GLY A 100 11.84 -3.65 -2.78
CA GLY A 100 11.53 -3.42 -1.37
C GLY A 100 12.04 -4.55 -0.48
N LEU A 101 12.47 -4.18 0.71
CA LEU A 101 12.65 -5.10 1.83
C LEU A 101 11.35 -5.13 2.62
N PHE A 102 10.72 -6.28 2.64
CA PHE A 102 9.47 -6.53 3.33
C PHE A 102 9.74 -7.38 4.58
N GLN A 103 9.09 -7.05 5.67
CA GLN A 103 9.21 -7.77 6.94
C GLN A 103 7.82 -8.20 7.39
N ASN A 104 7.68 -9.47 7.74
CA ASN A 104 6.40 -10.02 8.19
C ASN A 104 5.98 -9.35 9.51
N VAL A 105 4.72 -8.92 9.58
CA VAL A 105 4.19 -8.20 10.77
C VAL A 105 4.06 -9.13 11.97
N ASP A 106 3.72 -10.40 11.74
CA ASP A 106 3.52 -11.39 12.80
C ASP A 106 4.83 -12.10 13.21
N ASP A 107 5.79 -12.20 12.27
CA ASP A 107 7.12 -12.78 12.51
C ASP A 107 8.21 -11.88 11.92
N PRO A 108 8.78 -10.95 12.71
CA PRO A 108 9.82 -10.03 12.25
C PRO A 108 11.12 -10.70 11.78
N ALA A 109 11.31 -12.00 12.02
CA ALA A 109 12.46 -12.74 11.50
C ALA A 109 12.26 -13.17 10.03
N ASP A 110 11.01 -13.26 9.54
CA ASP A 110 10.68 -13.53 8.15
C ASP A 110 10.78 -12.22 7.33
N THR A 111 11.89 -12.05 6.64
CA THR A 111 12.15 -10.92 5.75
C THR A 111 12.21 -11.38 4.31
N ARG A 112 11.65 -10.59 3.39
CA ARG A 112 11.59 -10.91 1.97
C ARG A 112 11.96 -9.73 1.12
N LEU A 113 12.71 -9.99 0.07
CA LEU A 113 13.01 -9.04 -0.99
C LEU A 113 12.02 -9.24 -2.14
N GLY A 114 11.52 -8.15 -2.69
CA GLY A 114 10.57 -8.23 -3.80
C GLY A 114 10.35 -6.92 -4.50
N LEU A 115 9.67 -6.98 -5.64
CA LEU A 115 9.30 -5.79 -6.38
C LEU A 115 8.10 -5.11 -5.72
N VAL A 116 8.25 -3.86 -5.31
CA VAL A 116 7.19 -3.07 -4.64
C VAL A 116 5.93 -2.94 -5.51
N ASN A 117 6.08 -2.90 -6.83
CA ASN A 117 4.97 -2.81 -7.78
C ASN A 117 4.15 -4.11 -7.93
N LEU A 118 4.65 -5.24 -7.45
CA LEU A 118 3.92 -6.52 -7.41
C LEU A 118 3.24 -6.76 -6.05
N ALA A 119 3.62 -6.00 -5.03
CA ALA A 119 3.02 -6.07 -3.72
C ALA A 119 1.66 -5.35 -3.72
N GLU A 120 0.62 -5.99 -3.20
CA GLU A 120 -0.71 -5.41 -3.09
C GLU A 120 -0.86 -4.68 -1.75
N PRO A 121 -1.20 -3.38 -1.74
CA PRO A 121 -1.39 -2.65 -0.50
C PRO A 121 -2.57 -3.23 0.29
N VAL A 122 -2.36 -3.50 1.57
CA VAL A 122 -3.43 -3.94 2.47
C VAL A 122 -4.31 -2.75 2.80
N GLU A 123 -5.57 -2.78 2.37
CA GLU A 123 -6.53 -1.73 2.66
C GLU A 123 -7.00 -1.82 4.11
N ARG A 124 -6.89 -0.71 4.83
CA ARG A 124 -7.49 -0.58 6.15
C ARG A 124 -8.83 0.11 6.04
N PHE A 125 -9.91 -0.63 6.20
CA PHE A 125 -11.23 -0.05 6.38
C PHE A 125 -11.35 0.52 7.80
N GLY A 126 -11.19 1.82 7.94
CA GLY A 126 -11.38 2.53 9.18
C GLY A 126 -12.09 3.86 8.97
N PRO A 127 -12.90 4.35 9.93
CA PRO A 127 -13.41 5.71 9.85
C PRO A 127 -12.22 6.67 9.91
N ARG A 128 -12.08 7.50 8.88
CA ARG A 128 -11.09 8.59 8.84
C ARG A 128 -11.75 9.88 9.29
N PRO A 129 -11.69 10.24 10.57
CA PRO A 129 -12.29 11.48 11.06
C PRO A 129 -11.63 12.73 10.43
N GLU A 130 -10.38 12.61 9.96
CA GLU A 130 -9.64 13.66 9.27
C GLU A 130 -10.36 14.12 8.01
N ASN A 131 -10.98 13.20 7.25
CA ASN A 131 -11.74 13.52 6.05
C ASN A 131 -12.94 14.44 6.35
N PHE A 132 -13.53 14.33 7.55
CA PHE A 132 -14.60 15.22 7.98
C PHE A 132 -14.09 16.63 8.23
N THR A 133 -12.90 16.76 8.80
CA THR A 133 -12.28 18.06 9.06
C THR A 133 -11.89 18.74 7.76
N GLU A 134 -11.32 18.02 6.81
CA GLU A 134 -10.95 18.52 5.49
C GLU A 134 -12.20 18.96 4.70
N VAL A 135 -13.23 18.12 4.63
CA VAL A 135 -14.49 18.45 3.95
C VAL A 135 -15.18 19.64 4.62
N TRP A 136 -15.09 19.78 5.94
CA TRP A 136 -15.67 20.89 6.67
C TRP A 136 -14.95 22.21 6.37
N THR A 137 -13.64 22.18 6.23
CA THR A 137 -12.79 23.35 6.06
C THR A 137 -12.65 23.73 4.58
N ASP A 138 -12.33 22.79 3.72
CA ASP A 138 -12.00 23.05 2.31
C ASP A 138 -13.22 23.20 1.40
N LYS A 139 -14.33 22.57 1.73
CA LYS A 139 -15.56 22.62 0.90
C LYS A 139 -16.57 23.67 1.33
N GLU A 140 -16.22 24.59 2.21
CA GLU A 140 -17.13 25.61 2.75
C GLU A 140 -18.49 25.03 3.27
N LEU A 141 -18.44 23.76 3.74
CA LEU A 141 -19.63 23.04 4.15
C LEU A 141 -20.34 23.76 5.32
N GLY A 142 -19.57 24.35 6.22
CA GLY A 142 -20.09 25.14 7.33
C GLY A 142 -20.94 26.32 6.86
N ARG A 143 -20.52 26.99 5.79
CA ARG A 143 -21.27 28.12 5.21
C ARG A 143 -22.55 27.66 4.52
N SER A 144 -22.46 26.55 3.78
CA SER A 144 -23.63 25.94 3.12
C SER A 144 -24.66 25.46 4.14
N LEU A 145 -24.22 24.80 5.21
CA LEU A 145 -25.09 24.36 6.30
C LEU A 145 -25.76 25.55 7.02
N SER A 146 -25.01 26.58 7.34
CA SER A 146 -25.53 27.80 7.97
C SER A 146 -26.60 28.46 7.11
N ASN A 147 -26.40 28.56 5.80
CA ASN A 147 -27.39 29.06 4.87
C ASN A 147 -28.68 28.20 4.86
N THR A 148 -28.52 26.88 4.83
CA THR A 148 -29.65 25.96 4.84
C THR A 148 -30.47 26.08 6.13
N VAL A 149 -29.81 26.15 7.28
CA VAL A 149 -30.45 26.35 8.58
C VAL A 149 -31.20 27.68 8.61
N LEU A 150 -30.57 28.76 8.14
CA LEU A 150 -31.19 30.09 8.13
C LEU A 150 -32.44 30.14 7.23
N VAL A 151 -32.35 29.58 6.03
CA VAL A 151 -33.49 29.50 5.10
C VAL A 151 -34.63 28.67 5.70
N THR A 152 -34.31 27.50 6.28
CA THR A 152 -35.31 26.62 6.93
C THR A 152 -36.00 27.36 8.06
N PHE A 153 -35.27 28.06 8.91
CA PHE A 153 -35.88 28.86 10.00
C PHE A 153 -36.83 29.94 9.47
N ALA A 154 -36.38 30.67 8.41
CA ALA A 154 -37.21 31.72 7.81
C ALA A 154 -38.53 31.16 7.22
N VAL A 155 -38.42 30.00 6.52
CA VAL A 155 -39.61 29.34 5.97
C VAL A 155 -40.56 28.85 7.06
N VAL A 156 -40.05 28.22 8.12
CA VAL A 156 -40.88 27.73 9.25
C VAL A 156 -41.58 28.88 9.94
N ILE A 157 -40.90 29.98 10.24
CA ILE A 157 -41.49 31.18 10.84
C ILE A 157 -42.58 31.76 9.92
N GLY A 158 -42.28 31.90 8.62
CA GLY A 158 -43.27 32.37 7.64
C GLY A 158 -44.51 31.49 7.58
N GLN A 159 -44.38 30.19 7.63
CA GLN A 159 -45.48 29.24 7.66
C GLN A 159 -46.33 29.37 8.94
N ILE A 160 -45.68 29.50 10.10
CA ILE A 160 -46.40 29.69 11.37
C ILE A 160 -47.22 30.98 11.33
N VAL A 161 -46.61 32.11 10.91
CA VAL A 161 -47.31 33.41 10.84
C VAL A 161 -48.48 33.34 9.88
N THR A 162 -48.32 32.81 8.67
CA THR A 162 -49.40 32.68 7.70
C THR A 162 -50.50 31.76 8.17
N SER A 163 -50.17 30.65 8.85
CA SER A 163 -51.13 29.72 9.41
C SER A 163 -51.97 30.38 10.54
N ILE A 164 -51.33 31.14 11.42
CA ILE A 164 -52.04 31.87 12.50
C ILE A 164 -52.97 32.94 11.90
N LEU A 165 -52.48 33.73 10.95
CA LEU A 165 -53.27 34.76 10.28
C LEU A 165 -54.45 34.16 9.51
N GLY A 166 -54.24 33.06 8.80
CA GLY A 166 -55.29 32.31 8.10
C GLY A 166 -56.34 31.75 9.07
N GLY A 167 -55.86 31.07 10.13
CA GLY A 167 -56.76 30.58 11.18
C GLY A 167 -57.60 31.67 11.85
N TYR A 168 -56.99 32.84 12.12
CA TYR A 168 -57.70 33.98 12.68
C TYR A 168 -58.74 34.55 11.70
N ALA A 169 -58.37 34.67 10.41
CA ALA A 169 -59.30 35.20 9.39
C ALA A 169 -60.53 34.30 9.18
N PHE A 170 -60.36 32.97 9.25
CA PHE A 170 -61.46 32.02 9.07
C PHE A 170 -62.26 31.75 10.34
N SER A 171 -61.79 32.15 11.52
CA SER A 171 -62.50 31.95 12.78
C SER A 171 -63.51 33.05 13.09
N ARG A 172 -63.63 34.07 12.27
CA ARG A 172 -64.50 35.23 12.40
C ARG A 172 -65.49 35.27 11.25
#